data_48b2e5b76f795ad53bc4c8d8c7c9afbc
#
_entry.id   48b2e5b76f795ad53bc4c8d8c7c9afbc
#
_cell.length_a   1.000
_cell.length_b   1.000
_cell.length_c   1.000
_cell.angle_alpha   90.00
_cell.angle_beta   90.00
_cell.angle_gamma   90.00
#
_symmetry.space_group_name_H-M   'P 1'
#
loop_
_entity.id
_entity.type
_entity.pdbx_description
1 polymer ?
#
loop_
_entity_poly.entity_id
_entity_poly.type
_entity_poly.pdbx_seq_one_letter_code
_entity_poly.pdbx_strand_id
1 'polypeptide(L)'
;MNLNLPFQIYGDPKFRGDCPTESVEQITFFAKLRREYPDTWGRLALHPRNEQQLRGGQHRGFIRQKAEGLTPGASDIVIPAGESFVCEMKRQDHTKSRWQPGQIEYLTAAHEAGAFVCVALGWRGAWQAFEDWLD
;
A
#
# COMPACT_ATOMS: atom_id res chain seq x y z
N MET A 1 12.68 10.29 0.49
CA MET A 1 11.21 10.41 0.51
C MET A 1 10.79 11.11 1.80
N ASN A 2 9.88 12.06 1.70
CA ASN A 2 9.42 12.78 2.88
C ASN A 2 8.42 11.92 3.68
N LEU A 3 8.76 11.62 4.93
CA LEU A 3 7.93 10.84 5.85
C LEU A 3 7.22 11.70 6.90
N ASN A 4 7.32 13.01 6.79
CA ASN A 4 6.65 13.93 7.73
C ASN A 4 5.16 14.07 7.36
N LEU A 5 4.38 13.05 7.71
CA LEU A 5 2.98 12.93 7.35
C LEU A 5 2.18 12.56 8.60
N PRO A 6 0.86 12.82 8.61
CA PRO A 6 0.01 12.49 9.76
C PRO A 6 -0.31 11.00 9.89
N PHE A 7 0.32 10.15 9.10
CA PHE A 7 0.09 8.71 9.12
C PHE A 7 1.22 7.99 9.86
N GLN A 8 0.91 6.86 10.48
CA GLN A 8 1.93 6.04 11.11
C GLN A 8 2.86 5.44 10.06
N ILE A 9 4.15 5.46 10.39
CA ILE A 9 5.19 4.84 9.58
C ILE A 9 5.65 3.58 10.32
N TYR A 10 5.58 2.44 9.64
CA TYR A 10 6.04 1.16 10.17
C TYR A 10 7.34 0.77 9.49
N GLY A 11 8.25 0.17 10.23
CA GLY A 11 9.57 -0.15 9.75
C GLY A 11 10.60 0.85 10.28
N ASP A 12 11.85 0.70 9.86
CA ASP A 12 12.95 1.54 10.34
C ASP A 12 13.25 2.66 9.33
N PRO A 13 12.86 3.91 9.61
CA PRO A 13 13.09 5.02 8.68
C PRO A 13 14.58 5.39 8.55
N LYS A 14 15.43 4.87 9.42
CA LYS A 14 16.87 5.13 9.37
C LYS A 14 17.65 4.13 8.54
N PHE A 15 17.01 3.02 8.15
CA PHE A 15 17.69 1.99 7.37
C PHE A 15 18.18 2.56 6.04
N ARG A 16 19.42 2.21 5.67
CA ARG A 16 20.01 2.55 4.39
C ARG A 16 20.76 1.33 3.86
N GLY A 17 20.68 1.09 2.56
CA GLY A 17 21.42 0.01 1.93
C GLY A 17 20.59 -0.84 1.00
N ASP A 18 21.15 -1.99 0.63
CA ASP A 18 20.47 -2.92 -0.27
C ASP A 18 19.23 -3.48 0.39
N CYS A 19 18.15 -3.53 -0.37
CA CYS A 19 16.87 -4.04 0.08
C CYS A 19 16.01 -4.43 -1.12
N PRO A 20 14.99 -5.29 -0.92
CA PRO A 20 14.10 -5.67 -2.00
C PRO A 20 13.34 -4.49 -2.59
N THR A 21 12.82 -4.69 -3.80
CA THR A 21 11.91 -3.72 -4.41
C THR A 21 10.56 -3.74 -3.69
N GLU A 22 9.76 -2.69 -3.91
CA GLU A 22 8.41 -2.62 -3.34
C GLU A 22 7.57 -3.82 -3.76
N SER A 23 7.69 -4.23 -5.02
CA SER A 23 6.95 -5.39 -5.53
C SER A 23 7.29 -6.68 -4.79
N VAL A 24 8.57 -6.91 -4.52
CA VAL A 24 9.01 -8.11 -3.78
C VAL A 24 8.50 -8.06 -2.33
N GLU A 25 8.58 -6.92 -1.70
CA GLU A 25 8.06 -6.75 -0.34
C GLU A 25 6.56 -7.03 -0.28
N GLN A 26 5.83 -6.54 -1.27
CA GLN A 26 4.39 -6.77 -1.36
C GLN A 26 4.05 -8.22 -1.58
N ILE A 27 4.76 -8.90 -2.47
CA ILE A 27 4.58 -10.34 -2.72
C ILE A 27 4.79 -11.12 -1.42
N THR A 28 5.84 -10.78 -0.67
CA THR A 28 6.16 -11.44 0.60
C THR A 28 5.04 -11.25 1.62
N PHE A 29 4.52 -10.04 1.73
CA PHE A 29 3.40 -9.74 2.63
C PHE A 29 2.16 -10.57 2.27
N PHE A 30 1.75 -10.54 1.00
CA PHE A 30 0.56 -11.28 0.57
C PHE A 30 0.73 -12.79 0.71
N ALA A 31 1.92 -13.32 0.45
CA ALA A 31 2.17 -14.75 0.62
C ALA A 31 1.98 -15.17 2.08
N LYS A 32 2.52 -14.38 3.01
CA LYS A 32 2.36 -14.66 4.43
C LYS A 32 0.90 -14.55 4.86
N LEU A 33 0.22 -13.50 4.41
CA LEU A 33 -1.17 -13.26 4.77
C LEU A 33 -2.07 -14.41 4.29
N ARG A 34 -1.89 -14.84 3.04
CA ARG A 34 -2.69 -15.91 2.45
C ARG A 34 -2.40 -17.27 3.07
N ARG A 35 -1.17 -17.48 3.54
CA ARG A 35 -0.80 -18.72 4.23
C ARG A 35 -1.38 -18.79 5.62
N GLU A 36 -1.37 -17.68 6.36
CA GLU A 36 -1.81 -17.66 7.75
C GLU A 36 -3.30 -17.40 7.91
N TYR A 37 -3.92 -16.71 6.95
CA TYR A 37 -5.36 -16.37 7.00
C TYR A 37 -6.02 -16.66 5.67
N PRO A 38 -6.00 -17.93 5.22
CA PRO A 38 -6.48 -18.26 3.87
C PRO A 38 -7.96 -18.02 3.64
N ASP A 39 -8.77 -18.08 4.70
CA ASP A 39 -10.23 -17.99 4.58
C ASP A 39 -10.80 -16.63 4.99
N THR A 40 -9.98 -15.77 5.55
CA THR A 40 -10.41 -14.46 6.06
C THR A 40 -9.60 -13.35 5.41
N TRP A 41 -8.63 -12.78 6.12
CA TRP A 41 -7.88 -11.59 5.66
C TRP A 41 -7.12 -11.85 4.36
N GLY A 42 -6.56 -13.05 4.19
CA GLY A 42 -5.87 -13.42 2.96
C GLY A 42 -6.81 -13.53 1.76
N ARG A 43 -8.09 -13.81 2.01
CA ARG A 43 -9.09 -13.83 0.94
C ARG A 43 -9.57 -12.42 0.59
N LEU A 44 -9.66 -11.55 1.59
CA LEU A 44 -10.22 -10.21 1.44
C LEU A 44 -9.22 -9.17 0.95
N ALA A 45 -7.95 -9.32 1.32
CA ALA A 45 -6.92 -8.34 0.98
C ALA A 45 -6.74 -8.26 -0.54
N LEU A 46 -6.58 -7.05 -1.02
CA LEU A 46 -6.36 -6.82 -2.44
C LEU A 46 -5.32 -5.73 -2.67
N HIS A 47 -4.72 -5.78 -3.84
CA HIS A 47 -3.82 -4.76 -4.34
C HIS A 47 -4.52 -4.02 -5.49
N PRO A 48 -4.99 -2.79 -5.27
CA PRO A 48 -5.64 -2.03 -6.33
C PRO A 48 -4.65 -1.69 -7.45
N ARG A 49 -5.12 -1.84 -8.68
CA ARG A 49 -4.35 -1.43 -9.84
C ARG A 49 -4.34 0.10 -9.92
N ASN A 50 -3.22 0.67 -10.38
CA ASN A 50 -3.13 2.11 -10.54
C ASN A 50 -2.55 2.47 -11.92
N GLU A 51 -2.51 3.77 -12.24
CA GLU A 51 -2.09 4.29 -13.54
C GLU A 51 -0.64 4.01 -13.91
N GLN A 52 0.21 3.74 -12.94
CA GLN A 52 1.63 3.47 -13.19
C GLN A 52 1.85 2.18 -13.97
N GLN A 53 0.86 1.33 -14.02
CA GLN A 53 0.90 0.10 -14.78
C GLN A 53 0.53 0.31 -16.25
N LEU A 54 0.13 1.53 -16.61
CA LEU A 54 -0.27 1.88 -17.96
C LEU A 54 0.86 2.64 -18.65
N ARG A 55 1.09 2.34 -19.94
CA ARG A 55 2.21 2.91 -20.69
C ARG A 55 1.77 3.29 -22.13
N GLY A 56 2.36 4.37 -22.64
CA GLY A 56 2.25 4.76 -24.05
C GLY A 56 0.83 4.86 -24.55
N GLY A 57 0.50 4.13 -25.61
CA GLY A 57 -0.80 4.17 -26.27
C GLY A 57 -1.99 3.71 -25.44
N GLN A 58 -1.78 3.40 -24.18
CA GLN A 58 -2.85 2.97 -23.27
C GLN A 58 -3.66 4.13 -22.71
N HIS A 59 -3.45 5.33 -23.22
CA HIS A 59 -4.12 6.54 -22.75
C HIS A 59 -5.66 6.42 -22.76
N ARG A 60 -6.21 5.89 -23.85
CA ARG A 60 -7.66 5.67 -23.94
C ARG A 60 -8.13 4.61 -22.94
N GLY A 61 -7.36 3.55 -22.80
CA GLY A 61 -7.63 2.50 -21.82
C GLY A 61 -7.62 3.05 -20.41
N PHE A 62 -6.68 3.95 -20.10
CA PHE A 62 -6.58 4.59 -18.80
C PHE A 62 -7.84 5.42 -18.49
N ILE A 63 -8.28 6.26 -19.44
CA ILE A 63 -9.48 7.08 -19.26
C ILE A 63 -10.70 6.20 -18.98
N ARG A 64 -10.86 5.12 -19.77
CA ARG A 64 -11.94 4.18 -19.57
C ARG A 64 -11.85 3.46 -18.22
N GLN A 65 -10.65 2.96 -17.87
CA GLN A 65 -10.43 2.26 -16.61
C GLN A 65 -10.70 3.17 -15.41
N LYS A 66 -10.32 4.45 -15.50
CA LYS A 66 -10.60 5.42 -14.46
C LYS A 66 -12.11 5.62 -14.29
N ALA A 67 -12.84 5.71 -15.42
CA ALA A 67 -14.29 5.81 -15.39
C ALA A 67 -14.93 4.54 -14.79
N GLU A 68 -14.30 3.40 -14.96
CA GLU A 68 -14.76 2.13 -14.40
C GLU A 68 -14.33 1.90 -12.95
N GLY A 69 -13.62 2.85 -12.35
CA GLY A 69 -13.27 2.78 -10.93
C GLY A 69 -11.78 2.65 -10.64
N LEU A 70 -10.91 2.69 -11.66
CA LEU A 70 -9.47 2.75 -11.41
C LEU A 70 -9.18 4.05 -10.66
N THR A 71 -8.53 3.94 -9.51
CA THR A 71 -8.27 5.08 -8.63
C THR A 71 -6.77 5.38 -8.59
N PRO A 72 -6.33 6.50 -9.17
CA PRO A 72 -4.92 6.89 -9.10
C PRO A 72 -4.45 7.05 -7.66
N GLY A 73 -3.29 6.50 -7.36
CA GLY A 73 -2.69 6.62 -6.05
C GLY A 73 -3.26 5.69 -4.99
N ALA A 74 -4.19 4.78 -5.37
CA ALA A 74 -4.71 3.80 -4.42
C ALA A 74 -3.58 3.00 -3.78
N SER A 75 -3.69 2.74 -2.48
CA SER A 75 -2.64 2.10 -1.70
C SER A 75 -2.40 0.65 -2.13
N ASP A 76 -1.20 0.14 -1.86
CA ASP A 76 -0.78 -1.19 -2.28
C ASP A 76 -1.56 -2.32 -1.62
N ILE A 77 -2.00 -2.12 -0.38
CA ILE A 77 -2.71 -3.14 0.38
C ILE A 77 -3.98 -2.53 0.94
N VAL A 78 -5.13 -3.10 0.58
CA VAL A 78 -6.42 -2.70 1.13
C VAL A 78 -7.14 -3.95 1.61
N ILE A 79 -7.57 -3.95 2.88
CA ILE A 79 -8.38 -5.03 3.43
C ILE A 79 -9.70 -4.42 3.87
N PRO A 80 -10.80 -4.73 3.17
CA PRO A 80 -12.11 -4.21 3.54
C PRO A 80 -12.59 -4.81 4.86
N ALA A 81 -13.13 -3.96 5.72
CA ALA A 81 -13.68 -4.35 7.02
C ALA A 81 -14.49 -3.17 7.55
N GLY A 82 -15.02 -3.28 8.77
CA GLY A 82 -15.67 -2.14 9.45
C GLY A 82 -14.71 -0.96 9.57
N GLU A 83 -13.51 -1.20 10.08
CA GLU A 83 -12.39 -0.29 9.94
C GLU A 83 -11.43 -0.91 8.92
N SER A 84 -11.40 -0.38 7.72
CA SER A 84 -10.56 -0.94 6.67
C SER A 84 -9.08 -0.73 6.95
N PHE A 85 -8.25 -1.69 6.56
CA PHE A 85 -6.80 -1.57 6.61
C PHE A 85 -6.29 -1.04 5.28
N VAL A 86 -5.56 0.07 5.31
CA VAL A 86 -5.03 0.74 4.11
C VAL A 86 -3.54 0.99 4.33
N CYS A 87 -2.70 0.32 3.56
CA CYS A 87 -1.26 0.38 3.74
C CYS A 87 -0.55 0.65 2.42
N GLU A 88 0.26 1.71 2.40
CA GLU A 88 1.14 2.01 1.27
C GLU A 88 2.51 1.39 1.55
N MET A 89 2.97 0.54 0.64
CA MET A 89 4.26 -0.15 0.76
C MET A 89 5.36 0.68 0.12
N LYS A 90 6.44 0.88 0.87
CA LYS A 90 7.66 1.50 0.35
C LYS A 90 8.85 0.60 0.67
N ARG A 91 9.97 0.86 0.03
CA ARG A 91 11.18 0.06 0.26
C ARG A 91 11.69 0.27 1.68
N GLN A 92 12.41 -0.71 2.21
CA GLN A 92 13.02 -0.58 3.54
C GLN A 92 13.91 0.65 3.61
N ASP A 93 14.76 0.86 2.61
CA ASP A 93 15.47 2.11 2.44
C ASP A 93 14.56 3.07 1.67
N HIS A 94 13.85 3.93 2.39
CA HIS A 94 12.85 4.81 1.78
C HIS A 94 13.48 5.87 0.88
N THR A 95 14.78 6.10 0.95
CA THR A 95 15.44 7.02 0.01
C THR A 95 15.47 6.46 -1.41
N LYS A 96 15.20 5.15 -1.55
CA LYS A 96 15.08 4.47 -2.85
C LYS A 96 13.63 4.42 -3.36
N SER A 97 12.70 4.99 -2.61
CA SER A 97 11.30 5.11 -2.98
C SER A 97 10.94 6.59 -3.14
N ARG A 98 9.76 6.84 -3.70
CA ARG A 98 9.22 8.19 -3.78
C ARG A 98 7.70 8.14 -3.79
N TRP A 99 7.09 9.26 -3.42
CA TRP A 99 5.66 9.40 -3.53
C TRP A 99 5.28 9.55 -4.99
N GLN A 100 4.31 8.76 -5.42
CA GLN A 100 3.72 8.88 -6.75
C GLN A 100 2.49 9.78 -6.67
N PRO A 101 2.10 10.40 -7.81
CA PRO A 101 0.92 11.27 -7.81
C PRO A 101 -0.33 10.56 -7.27
N GLY A 102 -1.02 11.22 -6.36
CA GLY A 102 -2.27 10.73 -5.79
C GLY A 102 -2.14 9.85 -4.56
N GLN A 103 -0.94 9.37 -4.22
CA GLN A 103 -0.79 8.44 -3.09
C GLN A 103 -1.08 9.10 -1.74
N ILE A 104 -0.54 10.30 -1.51
CA ILE A 104 -0.78 11.02 -0.26
C ILE A 104 -2.25 11.42 -0.15
N GLU A 105 -2.83 11.88 -1.24
CA GLU A 105 -4.23 12.27 -1.29
C GLU A 105 -5.15 11.08 -1.00
N TYR A 106 -4.83 9.91 -1.53
CA TYR A 106 -5.59 8.68 -1.24
C TYR A 106 -5.52 8.31 0.24
N LEU A 107 -4.31 8.32 0.81
CA LEU A 107 -4.12 8.02 2.24
C LEU A 107 -4.88 9.01 3.12
N THR A 108 -4.86 10.30 2.75
CA THR A 108 -5.57 11.34 3.48
C THR A 108 -7.08 11.09 3.46
N ALA A 109 -7.63 10.81 2.27
CA ALA A 109 -9.05 10.54 2.13
C ALA A 109 -9.48 9.29 2.89
N ALA A 110 -8.67 8.24 2.84
CA ALA A 110 -8.95 7.01 3.57
C ALA A 110 -8.92 7.24 5.09
N HIS A 111 -7.95 8.02 5.56
CA HIS A 111 -7.86 8.37 6.98
C HIS A 111 -9.08 9.17 7.44
N GLU A 112 -9.50 10.14 6.66
CA GLU A 112 -10.68 10.96 6.97
C GLU A 112 -11.96 10.12 6.94
N ALA A 113 -11.99 9.06 6.14
CA ALA A 113 -13.13 8.15 6.08
C ALA A 113 -13.15 7.12 7.22
N GLY A 114 -12.15 7.13 8.09
CA GLY A 114 -12.11 6.27 9.27
C GLY A 114 -11.31 4.99 9.11
N ALA A 115 -10.56 4.82 8.04
CA ALA A 115 -9.71 3.65 7.85
C ALA A 115 -8.47 3.70 8.76
N PHE A 116 -7.93 2.51 9.04
CA PHE A 116 -6.59 2.40 9.62
C PHE A 116 -5.60 2.61 8.48
N VAL A 117 -4.86 3.71 8.51
CA VAL A 117 -3.98 4.14 7.42
C VAL A 117 -2.54 4.14 7.87
N CYS A 118 -1.64 3.57 7.07
CA CYS A 118 -0.23 3.55 7.39
C CYS A 118 0.64 3.52 6.13
N VAL A 119 1.92 3.80 6.33
CA VAL A 119 2.98 3.61 5.36
C VAL A 119 3.94 2.59 5.95
N ALA A 120 4.28 1.56 5.20
CA ALA A 120 5.17 0.50 5.67
C ALA A 120 6.45 0.48 4.86
N LEU A 121 7.57 0.45 5.57
CA LEU A 121 8.89 0.36 4.98
C LEU A 121 9.31 -1.11 5.00
N GLY A 122 8.93 -1.84 3.95
CA GLY A 122 9.14 -3.27 3.84
C GLY A 122 8.00 -4.10 4.42
N TRP A 123 8.02 -5.39 4.11
CA TRP A 123 6.91 -6.29 4.49
C TRP A 123 6.79 -6.50 6.00
N ARG A 124 7.90 -6.44 6.73
CA ARG A 124 7.85 -6.58 8.20
C ARG A 124 7.11 -5.41 8.83
N GLY A 125 7.35 -4.21 8.32
CA GLY A 125 6.59 -3.04 8.76
C GLY A 125 5.11 -3.19 8.47
N ALA A 126 4.76 -3.66 7.27
CA ALA A 126 3.37 -3.91 6.89
C ALA A 126 2.74 -4.98 7.78
N TRP A 127 3.49 -6.03 8.12
CA TRP A 127 2.98 -7.08 9.00
C TRP A 127 2.74 -6.56 10.41
N GLN A 128 3.64 -5.73 10.93
CA GLN A 128 3.44 -5.08 12.23
C GLN A 128 2.19 -4.21 12.22
N ALA A 129 1.98 -3.45 11.17
CA ALA A 129 0.78 -2.62 11.01
C ALA A 129 -0.47 -3.49 10.98
N PHE A 130 -0.43 -4.59 10.25
CA PHE A 130 -1.53 -5.54 10.16
C PHE A 130 -1.88 -6.10 11.55
N GLU A 131 -0.87 -6.49 12.33
CA GLU A 131 -1.07 -6.99 13.70
C GLU A 131 -1.68 -5.91 14.60
N ASP A 132 -1.21 -4.68 14.49
CA ASP A 132 -1.76 -3.55 15.25
C ASP A 132 -3.23 -3.31 14.88
N TRP A 133 -3.55 -3.43 13.59
CA TRP A 133 -4.92 -3.28 13.11
C TRP A 133 -5.85 -4.37 13.65
N LEU A 134 -5.36 -5.60 13.80
CA LEU A 134 -6.14 -6.71 14.34
C LEU A 134 -6.49 -6.52 15.82
N ASP A 135 -5.65 -5.81 16.55
CA ASP A 135 -5.92 -5.53 17.96
C ASP A 135 -6.98 -4.43 18.06
#